data_e523f0add1b897dc51079c196994e581
#
_entry.id   e523f0add1b897dc51079c196994e581
#
_cell.length_a   1.000
_cell.length_b   1.000
_cell.length_c   1.000
_cell.angle_alpha   90.00
_cell.angle_beta   90.00
_cell.angle_gamma   90.00
#
_symmetry.space_group_name_H-M   'P 1'
#
loop_
_entity.id
_entity.type
_entity.pdbx_description
1 polymer ?
#
loop_
_entity_poly.entity_id
_entity_poly.type
_entity_poly.pdbx_seq_one_letter_code
_entity_poly.pdbx_strand_id
1 'polypeptide(L)'
;MRIHTIEGERMALEEGFGERLGSIIRATHERWDGEGYPDCLAGRAIPWPARIVFCADAFDAMTNARPYRGPMPVRAACAELRRGAGTQFDPFVARRLSDTVERLDGRFRRTPRDRDPSAVIAR
;
A
#
# COMPACT_ATOMS: atom_id res chain seq x y z
N MET A 1 -5.38 9.37 15.99
CA MET A 1 -5.21 8.93 14.58
C MET A 1 -5.07 10.09 13.63
N ARG A 2 -6.05 11.02 13.63
CA ARG A 2 -5.99 12.20 12.74
C ARG A 2 -4.80 13.12 13.02
N ILE A 3 -4.41 13.24 14.29
CA ILE A 3 -3.30 14.07 14.75
C ILE A 3 -1.97 13.58 14.21
N HIS A 4 -1.81 12.30 14.02
CA HIS A 4 -0.61 11.60 13.58
C HIS A 4 -0.08 12.12 12.23
N THR A 5 -0.96 12.31 11.24
CA THR A 5 -0.54 12.83 9.93
C THR A 5 -0.21 14.33 9.99
N ILE A 6 -0.94 15.08 10.80
CA ILE A 6 -0.70 16.50 11.03
C ILE A 6 0.64 16.70 11.75
N GLU A 7 0.92 15.91 12.77
CA GLU A 7 2.20 15.97 13.46
C GLU A 7 3.36 15.56 12.56
N GLY A 8 3.15 14.56 11.69
CA GLY A 8 4.16 14.15 10.71
C GLY A 8 4.49 15.28 9.73
N GLU A 9 3.48 15.99 9.25
CA GLU A 9 3.68 17.17 8.41
C GLU A 9 4.49 18.23 9.14
N ARG A 10 4.11 18.54 10.38
CA ARG A 10 4.80 19.53 11.21
C ARG A 10 6.27 19.17 11.39
N MET A 11 6.56 17.93 11.71
CA MET A 11 7.94 17.45 11.87
C MET A 11 8.75 17.59 10.58
N ALA A 12 8.15 17.26 9.44
CA ALA A 12 8.81 17.40 8.14
C ALA A 12 9.18 18.84 7.85
N LEU A 13 8.28 19.77 8.15
CA LEU A 13 8.53 21.19 7.96
C LEU A 13 9.62 21.71 8.91
N GLU A 14 9.56 21.33 10.17
CA GLU A 14 10.55 21.72 11.19
C GLU A 14 11.95 21.22 10.88
N GLU A 15 12.04 20.00 10.33
CA GLU A 15 13.33 19.40 9.95
C GLU A 15 13.86 19.85 8.59
N GLY A 16 13.11 20.73 7.91
CA GLY A 16 13.55 21.31 6.64
C GLY A 16 13.36 20.45 5.41
N PHE A 17 12.47 19.44 5.48
CA PHE A 17 12.18 18.58 4.32
C PHE A 17 11.27 19.24 3.29
N GLY A 18 10.69 20.40 3.62
CA GLY A 18 9.90 21.20 2.69
C GLY A 18 8.40 20.90 2.68
N GLU A 19 7.64 21.84 2.14
CA GLU A 19 6.18 21.78 2.12
C GLU A 19 5.64 20.61 1.31
N ARG A 20 6.33 20.24 0.24
CA ARG A 20 5.89 19.16 -0.64
C ARG A 20 5.85 17.82 0.11
N LEU A 21 6.92 17.49 0.81
CA LEU A 21 6.96 16.26 1.60
C LEU A 21 5.97 16.32 2.76
N GLY A 22 5.86 17.48 3.42
CA GLY A 22 4.89 17.69 4.47
C GLY A 22 3.46 17.42 4.01
N SER A 23 3.09 17.94 2.86
CA SER A 23 1.75 17.74 2.28
C SER A 23 1.48 16.26 1.95
N ILE A 24 2.49 15.56 1.46
CA ILE A 24 2.37 14.13 1.17
C ILE A 24 2.12 13.34 2.46
N ILE A 25 2.91 13.60 3.50
CA ILE A 25 2.77 12.93 4.80
C ILE A 25 1.38 13.18 5.39
N ARG A 26 0.92 14.42 5.35
CA ARG A 26 -0.40 14.79 5.84
C ARG A 26 -1.52 14.00 5.15
N ALA A 27 -1.35 13.71 3.85
CA ALA A 27 -2.38 13.07 3.03
C ALA A 27 -2.32 11.55 3.01
N THR A 28 -1.41 10.90 3.75
CA THR A 28 -1.20 9.45 3.69
C THR A 28 -2.37 8.61 4.22
N HIS A 29 -3.34 9.21 4.89
CA HIS A 29 -4.55 8.55 5.37
C HIS A 29 -5.82 9.05 4.68
N GLU A 30 -5.66 9.80 3.58
CA GLU A 30 -6.79 10.18 2.75
C GLU A 30 -7.23 8.99 1.89
N ARG A 31 -8.55 8.87 1.68
CA ARG A 31 -9.15 7.81 0.85
C ARG A 31 -9.58 8.39 -0.48
N TRP A 32 -9.52 7.57 -1.52
CA TRP A 32 -9.93 7.96 -2.87
C TRP A 32 -11.35 8.55 -2.90
N ASP A 33 -12.28 7.98 -2.09
CA ASP A 33 -13.67 8.41 -2.03
C ASP A 33 -13.94 9.65 -1.16
N GLY A 34 -12.91 10.23 -0.56
CA GLY A 34 -13.04 11.41 0.29
C GLY A 34 -13.44 11.12 1.73
N GLU A 35 -13.57 9.85 2.11
CA GLU A 35 -13.96 9.44 3.46
C GLU A 35 -12.77 9.28 4.41
N GLY A 36 -11.58 9.71 4.00
CA GLY A 36 -10.39 9.66 4.82
C GLY A 36 -10.19 10.90 5.67
N TYR A 37 -8.96 11.13 6.11
CA TYR A 37 -8.60 12.24 6.99
C TYR A 37 -7.16 12.67 6.76
N PRO A 38 -6.74 13.90 7.17
CA PRO A 38 -7.51 14.89 7.96
C PRO A 38 -8.38 15.83 7.12
N ASP A 39 -8.13 15.94 5.82
CA ASP A 39 -8.74 16.98 4.98
C ASP A 39 -9.89 16.46 4.10
N CYS A 40 -10.17 15.17 4.12
CA CYS A 40 -11.20 14.53 3.29
C CYS A 40 -11.00 14.82 1.81
N LEU A 41 -9.74 14.76 1.35
CA LEU A 41 -9.41 14.90 -0.06
C LEU A 41 -9.92 13.68 -0.82
N ALA A 42 -10.36 13.91 -2.06
CA ALA A 42 -10.88 12.84 -2.90
C ALA A 42 -10.16 12.79 -4.24
N GLY A 43 -10.00 11.58 -4.77
CA GLY A 43 -9.47 11.37 -6.11
C GLY A 43 -8.11 12.03 -6.32
N ARG A 44 -7.98 12.75 -7.40
CA ARG A 44 -6.73 13.40 -7.80
C ARG A 44 -6.33 14.59 -6.93
N ALA A 45 -7.20 15.04 -6.02
CA ALA A 45 -6.83 16.03 -5.02
C ALA A 45 -5.83 15.48 -4.00
N ILE A 46 -5.77 14.15 -3.86
CA ILE A 46 -4.78 13.49 -3.01
C ILE A 46 -3.45 13.46 -3.76
N PRO A 47 -2.35 13.92 -3.16
CA PRO A 47 -1.04 13.81 -3.80
C PRO A 47 -0.74 12.39 -4.25
N TRP A 48 -0.21 12.23 -5.45
CA TRP A 48 0.08 10.92 -6.05
C TRP A 48 0.87 9.97 -5.12
N PRO A 49 1.99 10.45 -4.50
CA PRO A 49 2.73 9.57 -3.59
C PRO A 49 1.92 9.13 -2.38
N ALA A 50 1.03 9.97 -1.87
CA ALA A 50 0.18 9.62 -0.73
C ALA A 50 -0.81 8.51 -1.10
N ARG A 51 -1.32 8.49 -2.32
CA ARG A 51 -2.19 7.40 -2.81
C ARG A 51 -1.46 6.06 -2.85
N ILE A 52 -0.18 6.08 -3.21
CA ILE A 52 0.66 4.88 -3.24
C ILE A 52 0.92 4.40 -1.81
N VAL A 53 1.32 5.29 -0.92
CA VAL A 53 1.60 4.96 0.49
C VAL A 53 0.37 4.38 1.17
N PHE A 54 -0.79 5.00 0.98
CA PHE A 54 -2.04 4.52 1.58
C PHE A 54 -2.35 3.08 1.16
N CYS A 55 -2.18 2.77 -0.11
CA CYS A 55 -2.43 1.44 -0.65
C CYS A 55 -1.40 0.42 -0.12
N ALA A 56 -0.12 0.80 -0.08
CA ALA A 56 0.96 -0.04 0.43
C ALA A 56 0.78 -0.32 1.93
N ASP A 57 0.39 0.67 2.71
CA ASP A 57 0.12 0.51 4.15
C ASP A 57 -1.04 -0.45 4.39
N ALA A 58 -2.08 -0.37 3.58
CA ALA A 58 -3.22 -1.29 3.68
C ALA A 58 -2.77 -2.73 3.39
N PHE A 59 -1.94 -2.92 2.36
CA PHE A 59 -1.38 -4.23 2.03
C PHE A 59 -0.54 -4.77 3.18
N ASP A 60 0.34 -3.94 3.72
CA ASP A 60 1.20 -4.29 4.86
C ASP A 60 0.36 -4.70 6.08
N ALA A 61 -0.67 -3.93 6.38
CA ALA A 61 -1.55 -4.22 7.50
C ALA A 61 -2.29 -5.56 7.33
N MET A 62 -2.67 -5.91 6.11
CA MET A 62 -3.37 -7.16 5.83
C MET A 62 -2.45 -8.38 5.87
N THR A 63 -1.21 -8.24 5.44
CA THR A 63 -0.28 -9.37 5.28
C THR A 63 0.60 -9.62 6.50
N ASN A 64 0.59 -8.72 7.50
CA ASN A 64 1.32 -8.91 8.75
C ASN A 64 0.39 -9.28 9.90
N ALA A 65 0.92 -10.08 10.84
CA ALA A 65 0.16 -10.46 12.03
C ALA A 65 -0.16 -9.25 12.90
N ARG A 66 -1.36 -9.23 13.45
CA ARG A 66 -1.83 -8.22 14.40
C ARG A 66 -2.22 -8.91 15.70
N PRO A 67 -2.26 -8.20 16.87
CA PRO A 67 -2.60 -8.84 18.15
C PRO A 67 -3.95 -9.56 18.15
N TYR A 68 -4.86 -9.15 17.31
CA TYR A 68 -6.24 -9.67 17.25
C TYR A 68 -6.53 -10.55 16.06
N ARG A 69 -5.57 -10.73 15.14
CA ARG A 69 -5.75 -11.63 13.99
C ARG A 69 -4.40 -11.99 13.35
N GLY A 70 -4.38 -13.14 12.68
CA GLY A 70 -3.22 -13.57 11.91
C GLY A 70 -3.10 -12.84 10.56
N PRO A 71 -1.97 -13.03 9.87
CA PRO A 71 -1.75 -12.43 8.56
C PRO A 71 -2.66 -13.05 7.50
N MET A 72 -3.11 -12.21 6.58
CA MET A 72 -3.86 -12.63 5.41
C MET A 72 -2.88 -13.14 4.35
N PRO A 73 -3.21 -14.19 3.59
CA PRO A 73 -2.38 -14.59 2.46
C PRO A 73 -2.27 -13.47 1.43
N VAL A 74 -1.14 -13.38 0.75
CA VAL A 74 -0.88 -12.32 -0.24
C VAL A 74 -1.99 -12.23 -1.28
N ARG A 75 -2.44 -13.38 -1.79
CA ARG A 75 -3.50 -13.41 -2.81
C ARG A 75 -4.82 -12.83 -2.27
N ALA A 76 -5.16 -13.11 -1.03
CA ALA A 76 -6.35 -12.56 -0.39
C ALA A 76 -6.23 -11.04 -0.18
N ALA A 77 -5.05 -10.58 0.22
CA ALA A 77 -4.79 -9.15 0.38
C ALA A 77 -4.90 -8.42 -0.96
N CYS A 78 -4.37 -8.99 -2.03
CA CYS A 78 -4.51 -8.44 -3.38
C CYS A 78 -5.97 -8.36 -3.83
N ALA A 79 -6.77 -9.37 -3.50
CA ALA A 79 -8.21 -9.35 -3.78
C ALA A 79 -8.91 -8.21 -3.03
N GLU A 80 -8.52 -7.94 -1.79
CA GLU A 80 -9.06 -6.83 -1.02
C GLU A 80 -8.68 -5.48 -1.61
N LEU A 81 -7.44 -5.32 -2.07
CA LEU A 81 -7.02 -4.09 -2.75
C LEU A 81 -7.86 -3.84 -4.01
N ARG A 82 -8.10 -4.88 -4.82
CA ARG A 82 -8.92 -4.77 -6.03
C ARG A 82 -10.36 -4.46 -5.71
N ARG A 83 -10.89 -5.05 -4.65
CA ARG A 83 -12.26 -4.77 -4.19
C ARG A 83 -12.43 -3.32 -3.76
N GLY A 84 -11.41 -2.75 -3.10
CA GLY A 84 -11.41 -1.37 -2.65
C GLY A 84 -11.03 -0.35 -3.72
N ALA A 85 -10.69 -0.79 -4.93
CA ALA A 85 -10.34 0.11 -6.02
C ALA A 85 -11.52 1.01 -6.38
N GLY A 86 -11.28 2.32 -6.41
CA GLY A 86 -12.33 3.31 -6.69
C GLY A 86 -13.13 3.75 -5.47
N THR A 87 -12.98 3.10 -4.33
CA THR A 87 -13.55 3.53 -3.05
C THR A 87 -12.45 3.94 -2.09
N GLN A 88 -11.80 3.01 -1.40
CA GLN A 88 -10.70 3.33 -0.51
C GLN A 88 -9.47 3.75 -1.30
N PHE A 89 -9.16 3.05 -2.38
CA PHE A 89 -7.90 3.16 -3.10
C PHE A 89 -8.07 3.77 -4.48
N ASP A 90 -7.04 4.51 -4.91
CA ASP A 90 -6.89 4.88 -6.30
C ASP A 90 -6.95 3.59 -7.15
N PRO A 91 -7.88 3.49 -8.10
CA PRO A 91 -8.07 2.24 -8.85
C PRO A 91 -6.84 1.83 -9.66
N PHE A 92 -6.08 2.79 -10.18
CA PHE A 92 -4.84 2.51 -10.90
C PHE A 92 -3.78 1.93 -9.95
N VAL A 93 -3.58 2.57 -8.79
CA VAL A 93 -2.59 2.13 -7.80
C VAL A 93 -2.94 0.74 -7.27
N ALA A 94 -4.20 0.52 -6.90
CA ALA A 94 -4.64 -0.77 -6.37
C ALA A 94 -4.38 -1.90 -7.38
N ARG A 95 -4.69 -1.67 -8.64
CA ARG A 95 -4.47 -2.66 -9.70
C ARG A 95 -3.00 -2.93 -9.92
N ARG A 96 -2.20 -1.88 -10.06
CA ARG A 96 -0.75 -2.00 -10.32
C ARG A 96 -0.02 -2.66 -9.16
N LEU A 97 -0.36 -2.29 -7.95
CA LEU A 97 0.26 -2.88 -6.76
C LEU A 97 -0.11 -4.37 -6.67
N SER A 98 -1.37 -4.70 -6.82
CA SER A 98 -1.84 -6.09 -6.77
C SER A 98 -1.16 -6.96 -7.82
N ASP A 99 -1.13 -6.51 -9.07
CA ASP A 99 -0.51 -7.24 -10.18
C ASP A 99 0.99 -7.43 -9.93
N THR A 100 1.67 -6.40 -9.46
CA THR A 100 3.11 -6.44 -9.20
C THR A 100 3.42 -7.40 -8.05
N VAL A 101 2.67 -7.31 -6.96
CA VAL A 101 2.87 -8.17 -5.79
C VAL A 101 2.62 -9.64 -6.12
N GLU A 102 1.55 -9.95 -6.85
CA GLU A 102 1.24 -11.32 -7.24
C GLU A 102 2.33 -11.90 -8.15
N ARG A 103 2.84 -11.09 -9.06
CA ARG A 103 3.95 -11.51 -9.93
C ARG A 103 5.21 -11.80 -9.12
N LEU A 104 5.56 -10.93 -8.17
CA LEU A 104 6.74 -11.12 -7.32
C LEU A 104 6.56 -12.31 -6.37
N ASP A 105 5.39 -12.44 -5.77
CA ASP A 105 5.06 -13.57 -4.90
C ASP A 105 5.18 -14.89 -5.65
N GLY A 106 4.67 -14.96 -6.87
CA GLY A 106 4.81 -16.12 -7.74
C GLY A 106 6.25 -16.47 -8.05
N ARG A 107 7.11 -15.47 -8.21
CA ARG A 107 8.55 -15.67 -8.44
C ARG A 107 9.24 -16.24 -7.20
N PHE A 108 8.93 -15.69 -6.02
CA PHE A 108 9.55 -16.13 -4.76
C PHE A 108 9.06 -17.51 -4.32
N ARG A 109 7.81 -17.85 -4.61
CA ARG A 109 7.27 -19.18 -4.31
C ARG A 109 7.81 -20.25 -5.20
N ARG A 110 8.25 -19.90 -6.41
CA ARG A 110 8.87 -20.85 -7.34
C ARG A 110 10.33 -21.06 -6.95
N THR A 111 10.57 -22.04 -6.08
CA THR A 111 11.91 -22.50 -5.80
C THR A 111 12.45 -23.21 -7.06
N PRO A 112 13.75 -23.45 -7.15
CA PRO A 112 14.30 -24.23 -8.26
C PRO A 112 13.62 -25.58 -8.46
N ARG A 113 13.15 -26.20 -7.38
CA ARG A 113 12.40 -27.47 -7.44
C ARG A 113 11.06 -27.32 -8.13
N ASP A 114 10.39 -26.21 -7.88
CA ASP A 114 9.06 -25.95 -8.44
C ASP A 114 9.10 -25.51 -9.89
N ARG A 115 10.26 -24.99 -10.32
CA ARG A 115 10.40 -24.48 -11.67
C ARG A 115 10.61 -25.56 -12.70
N ASP A 116 11.51 -26.49 -12.43
CA ASP A 116 11.82 -27.59 -13.32
C ASP A 116 12.66 -28.63 -12.57
N PRO A 117 12.09 -29.79 -12.24
CA PRO A 117 12.84 -30.84 -11.60
C PRO A 117 14.06 -31.31 -12.40
N SER A 118 13.98 -31.26 -13.72
CA SER A 118 15.10 -31.63 -14.59
C SER A 118 16.26 -30.66 -14.48
N ALA A 119 15.96 -29.36 -14.36
CA ALA A 119 16.96 -28.31 -14.20
C ALA A 119 17.72 -28.44 -12.87
N VAL A 120 17.04 -28.88 -11.82
CA VAL A 120 17.64 -29.11 -10.50
C VAL A 120 18.59 -30.31 -10.57
N ILE A 121 18.21 -31.37 -11.26
CA ILE A 121 19.02 -32.58 -11.42
C ILE A 121 20.24 -32.33 -12.30
N ALA A 122 20.11 -31.48 -13.31
CA ALA A 122 21.19 -31.16 -14.25
C ALA A 122 22.29 -30.28 -13.64
N ARG A 123 22.07 -29.76 -12.46
CA ARG A 123 23.05 -28.94 -11.73
C ARG A 123 23.76 -29.79 -10.67
#